data_559ce5d7a31bf70777ba6eb6ee65564d
#
_entry.id   559ce5d7a31bf70777ba6eb6ee65564d
#
_cell.length_a   1.000
_cell.length_b   1.000
_cell.length_c   1.000
_cell.angle_alpha   90.00
_cell.angle_beta   90.00
_cell.angle_gamma   90.00
#
_symmetry.space_group_name_H-M   'P 1'
#
loop_
_entity.id
_entity.type
_entity.pdbx_description
1 polymer ?
#
loop_
_entity_poly.entity_id
_entity_poly.type
_entity_poly.pdbx_seq_one_letter_code
_entity_poly.pdbx_strand_id
1 'polypeptide(L)'
;MLSLDKDDPRAIEITAAIRVGDTDRVAAALKANPGLETAVIRDGKGAGRTLLHMATDWPGHFSNVAATIAVLASAGADPNAGLYDSPIDACETPLHWAASSDDVAAIDALLDNGADIEAPGAVLTWGTAMSDAVIFAQWNAARRLLARGAKTTLTQAAALGLLDRVRELCTGSEPARNEVTAALWHACRGGQQSTADYLLGQGADLHWVGFKDWTPLQAAEDSGNHALVDALCSRGARRA
;
A
#
# COMPACT_ATOMS: atom_id res chain seq x y z
N MET A 1 21.17 15.82 9.06
CA MET A 1 19.71 15.72 8.92
C MET A 1 19.07 16.36 10.15
N LEU A 2 18.10 17.26 9.96
CA LEU A 2 17.38 17.94 11.04
C LEU A 2 16.42 16.95 11.71
N SER A 3 16.45 16.84 13.04
CA SER A 3 15.50 16.02 13.81
C SER A 3 14.69 16.95 14.71
N LEU A 4 13.37 16.89 14.63
CA LEU A 4 12.45 17.71 15.40
C LEU A 4 11.54 16.81 16.23
N ASP A 5 11.25 17.26 17.45
CA ASP A 5 10.13 16.68 18.21
C ASP A 5 8.80 17.12 17.59
N LYS A 6 7.76 16.29 17.70
CA LYS A 6 6.42 16.62 17.19
C LYS A 6 5.84 17.91 17.80
N ASP A 7 6.32 18.30 19.00
CA ASP A 7 5.89 19.48 19.73
C ASP A 7 6.78 20.72 19.41
N ASP A 8 7.80 20.58 18.55
CA ASP A 8 8.56 21.71 18.02
C ASP A 8 7.63 22.64 17.21
N PRO A 9 7.64 23.96 17.44
CA PRO A 9 6.76 24.89 16.72
C PRO A 9 6.85 24.77 15.20
N ARG A 10 8.03 24.49 14.65
CA ARG A 10 8.24 24.31 13.20
C ARG A 10 7.56 23.03 12.69
N ALA A 11 7.64 21.93 13.48
CA ALA A 11 6.99 20.67 13.14
C ALA A 11 5.45 20.82 13.18
N ILE A 12 4.93 21.51 14.21
CA ILE A 12 3.49 21.78 14.33
C ILE A 12 3.01 22.63 13.15
N GLU A 13 3.70 23.72 12.83
CA GLU A 13 3.30 24.65 11.77
C GLU A 13 3.27 23.97 10.40
N ILE A 14 4.37 23.28 10.01
CA ILE A 14 4.44 22.67 8.69
C ILE A 14 3.49 21.47 8.56
N THR A 15 3.34 20.65 9.60
CA THR A 15 2.39 19.53 9.59
C THR A 15 0.95 20.02 9.46
N ALA A 16 0.59 21.10 10.15
CA ALA A 16 -0.73 21.71 10.03
C ALA A 16 -0.97 22.24 8.60
N ALA A 17 0.00 22.91 8.00
CA ALA A 17 -0.09 23.41 6.63
C ALA A 17 -0.23 22.26 5.61
N ILE A 18 0.55 21.17 5.76
CA ILE A 18 0.46 19.96 4.93
C ILE A 18 -0.95 19.36 5.00
N ARG A 19 -1.49 19.16 6.20
CA ARG A 19 -2.80 18.51 6.40
C ARG A 19 -3.98 19.28 5.81
N VAL A 20 -3.89 20.61 5.78
CA VAL A 20 -4.95 21.44 5.16
C VAL A 20 -4.68 21.73 3.67
N GLY A 21 -3.52 21.31 3.15
CA GLY A 21 -3.13 21.52 1.75
C GLY A 21 -2.80 22.98 1.41
N ASP A 22 -2.33 23.75 2.38
CA ASP A 22 -1.89 25.14 2.21
C ASP A 22 -0.45 25.18 1.68
N THR A 23 -0.32 25.05 0.38
CA THR A 23 0.99 24.97 -0.31
C THR A 23 1.82 26.25 -0.14
N ASP A 24 1.18 27.41 -0.01
CA ASP A 24 1.89 28.68 0.19
C ASP A 24 2.53 28.72 1.58
N ARG A 25 1.81 28.27 2.60
CA ARG A 25 2.37 28.16 3.96
C ARG A 25 3.47 27.09 4.03
N VAL A 26 3.31 25.95 3.35
CA VAL A 26 4.36 24.93 3.25
C VAL A 26 5.62 25.52 2.63
N ALA A 27 5.51 26.21 1.48
CA ALA A 27 6.64 26.85 0.81
C ALA A 27 7.30 27.94 1.67
N ALA A 28 6.49 28.76 2.35
CA ALA A 28 6.98 29.80 3.26
C ALA A 28 7.75 29.21 4.45
N ALA A 29 7.23 28.14 5.07
CA ALA A 29 7.88 27.45 6.19
C ALA A 29 9.23 26.82 5.78
N LEU A 30 9.29 26.18 4.61
CA LEU A 30 10.52 25.62 4.06
C LEU A 30 11.57 26.71 3.78
N LYS A 31 11.14 27.83 3.18
CA LYS A 31 12.03 28.98 2.90
C LYS A 31 12.59 29.61 4.18
N ALA A 32 11.75 29.71 5.23
CA ALA A 32 12.16 30.30 6.50
C ALA A 32 13.08 29.39 7.33
N ASN A 33 13.08 28.09 7.09
CA ASN A 33 13.79 27.08 7.87
C ASN A 33 14.60 26.14 6.95
N PRO A 34 15.77 26.55 6.44
CA PRO A 34 16.60 25.69 5.59
C PRO A 34 16.94 24.37 6.27
N GLY A 35 16.80 23.24 5.58
CA GLY A 35 16.97 21.90 6.11
C GLY A 35 15.66 21.24 6.60
N LEU A 36 14.55 22.00 6.66
CA LEU A 36 13.26 21.48 7.08
C LEU A 36 12.70 20.46 6.05
N GLU A 37 13.02 20.61 4.77
CA GLU A 37 12.63 19.70 3.68
C GLU A 37 13.11 18.26 3.90
N THR A 38 14.24 18.07 4.59
CA THR A 38 14.81 16.77 4.95
C THR A 38 14.65 16.44 6.42
N ALA A 39 13.81 17.18 7.14
CA ALA A 39 13.61 16.96 8.56
C ALA A 39 12.89 15.65 8.86
N VAL A 40 13.27 15.06 9.98
CA VAL A 40 12.59 13.90 10.58
C VAL A 40 11.84 14.35 11.83
N ILE A 41 10.52 14.14 11.83
CA ILE A 41 9.65 14.48 12.96
C ILE A 41 9.47 13.22 13.82
N ARG A 42 9.69 13.35 15.13
CA ARG A 42 9.64 12.27 16.11
C ARG A 42 8.55 12.53 17.15
N ASP A 43 7.80 11.50 17.47
CA ASP A 43 6.77 11.55 18.51
C ASP A 43 7.25 11.02 19.88
N GLY A 44 8.53 10.68 19.99
CA GLY A 44 9.16 10.12 21.20
C GLY A 44 8.79 8.66 21.50
N LYS A 45 7.93 8.03 20.67
CA LYS A 45 7.43 6.66 20.89
C LYS A 45 7.78 5.68 19.77
N GLY A 46 8.21 6.16 18.64
CA GLY A 46 8.37 5.31 17.45
C GLY A 46 9.29 5.91 16.41
N ALA A 47 9.11 5.45 15.19
CA ALA A 47 9.89 5.84 14.04
C ALA A 47 9.78 7.34 13.73
N GLY A 48 10.89 7.88 13.26
CA GLY A 48 10.92 9.25 12.73
C GLY A 48 10.28 9.28 11.33
N ARG A 49 9.45 10.28 11.08
CA ARG A 49 8.67 10.46 9.85
C ARG A 49 9.16 11.68 9.09
N THR A 50 9.30 11.59 7.76
CA THR A 50 9.60 12.74 6.92
C THR A 50 8.33 13.58 6.66
N LEU A 51 8.49 14.77 6.07
CA LEU A 51 7.34 15.60 5.68
C LEU A 51 6.46 14.92 4.62
N LEU A 52 7.03 14.08 3.75
CA LEU A 52 6.26 13.30 2.78
C LEU A 52 5.44 12.20 3.46
N HIS A 53 5.92 11.58 4.54
CA HIS A 53 5.08 10.70 5.37
C HIS A 53 3.93 11.47 6.01
N MET A 54 4.16 12.73 6.47
CA MET A 54 3.08 13.57 7.00
C MET A 54 2.01 13.90 5.95
N ALA A 55 2.40 14.01 4.67
CA ALA A 55 1.48 14.26 3.56
C ALA A 55 0.66 13.02 3.17
N THR A 56 1.11 11.82 3.54
CA THR A 56 0.46 10.54 3.23
C THR A 56 -0.03 9.78 4.46
N ASP A 57 0.03 10.44 5.65
CA ASP A 57 -0.40 9.87 6.93
C ASP A 57 -1.89 9.53 6.92
N TRP A 58 -2.25 8.51 7.66
CA TRP A 58 -3.66 8.13 7.80
C TRP A 58 -4.51 9.31 8.30
N PRO A 59 -5.73 9.54 7.78
CA PRO A 59 -6.47 8.70 6.84
C PRO A 59 -6.12 8.89 5.35
N GLY A 60 -5.13 9.73 5.00
CA GLY A 60 -4.84 10.12 3.63
C GLY A 60 -5.84 11.15 3.07
N HIS A 61 -5.83 11.34 1.74
CA HIS A 61 -6.79 12.19 1.02
C HIS A 61 -6.81 13.65 1.49
N PHE A 62 -5.66 14.16 1.94
CA PHE A 62 -5.55 15.56 2.34
C PHE A 62 -5.79 16.50 1.15
N SER A 63 -6.40 17.64 1.42
CA SER A 63 -6.63 18.65 0.38
C SER A 63 -5.31 19.01 -0.31
N ASN A 64 -5.34 19.18 -1.64
CA ASN A 64 -4.17 19.54 -2.45
C ASN A 64 -2.94 18.63 -2.25
N VAL A 65 -3.11 17.37 -1.85
CA VAL A 65 -2.00 16.46 -1.53
C VAL A 65 -0.98 16.39 -2.66
N ALA A 66 -1.41 16.34 -3.91
CA ALA A 66 -0.51 16.28 -5.06
C ALA A 66 0.37 17.53 -5.17
N ALA A 67 -0.20 18.73 -5.01
CA ALA A 67 0.56 19.96 -5.02
C ALA A 67 1.49 20.09 -3.80
N THR A 68 1.04 19.64 -2.63
CA THR A 68 1.84 19.61 -1.41
C THR A 68 3.08 18.69 -1.58
N ILE A 69 2.90 17.49 -2.12
CA ILE A 69 4.00 16.56 -2.43
C ILE A 69 4.98 17.20 -3.42
N ALA A 70 4.48 17.82 -4.50
CA ALA A 70 5.32 18.50 -5.48
C ALA A 70 6.15 19.63 -4.87
N VAL A 71 5.56 20.45 -3.98
CA VAL A 71 6.28 21.51 -3.26
C VAL A 71 7.37 20.94 -2.37
N LEU A 72 7.07 19.88 -1.59
CA LEU A 72 8.04 19.24 -0.71
C LEU A 72 9.20 18.62 -1.51
N ALA A 73 8.90 17.85 -2.57
CA ALA A 73 9.90 17.21 -3.41
C ALA A 73 10.78 18.24 -4.15
N SER A 74 10.17 19.33 -4.68
CA SER A 74 10.91 20.43 -5.32
C SER A 74 11.86 21.16 -4.36
N ALA A 75 11.54 21.18 -3.07
CA ALA A 75 12.41 21.72 -2.03
C ALA A 75 13.54 20.76 -1.62
N GLY A 76 13.50 19.49 -2.04
CA GLY A 76 14.53 18.49 -1.77
C GLY A 76 14.11 17.37 -0.80
N ALA A 77 12.82 17.24 -0.48
CA ALA A 77 12.35 16.07 0.25
C ALA A 77 12.50 14.80 -0.61
N ASP A 78 13.08 13.75 -0.03
CA ASP A 78 13.30 12.48 -0.72
C ASP A 78 12.03 11.61 -0.70
N PRO A 79 11.40 11.31 -1.85
CA PRO A 79 10.19 10.47 -1.93
C PRO A 79 10.47 9.00 -1.59
N ASN A 80 11.74 8.59 -1.54
CA ASN A 80 12.17 7.23 -1.22
C ASN A 80 12.67 7.07 0.22
N ALA A 81 12.66 8.15 1.00
CA ALA A 81 13.06 8.07 2.40
C ALA A 81 12.13 7.12 3.18
N GLY A 82 12.70 6.11 3.81
CA GLY A 82 11.98 5.23 4.72
C GLY A 82 11.77 5.87 6.10
N LEU A 83 11.06 5.16 6.96
CA LEU A 83 10.95 5.52 8.38
C LEU A 83 12.31 5.41 9.07
N TYR A 84 12.59 6.35 9.95
CA TYR A 84 13.84 6.38 10.73
C TYR A 84 13.62 5.74 12.10
N ASP A 85 14.57 4.88 12.52
CA ASP A 85 14.56 4.20 13.81
C ASP A 85 13.23 3.46 14.10
N SER A 86 12.69 2.80 13.08
CA SER A 86 11.49 1.99 13.21
C SER A 86 11.75 0.80 14.14
N PRO A 87 10.93 0.59 15.18
CA PRO A 87 11.12 -0.54 16.11
C PRO A 87 10.90 -1.91 15.47
N ILE A 88 10.29 -1.94 14.29
CA ILE A 88 10.01 -3.18 13.53
C ILE A 88 10.91 -3.32 12.30
N ASP A 89 11.98 -2.53 12.23
CA ASP A 89 12.95 -2.53 11.10
C ASP A 89 12.30 -2.30 9.71
N ALA A 90 11.05 -1.82 9.69
CA ALA A 90 10.32 -1.54 8.45
C ALA A 90 10.81 -0.23 7.84
N CYS A 91 11.08 -0.27 6.55
CA CYS A 91 11.52 0.89 5.77
C CYS A 91 10.38 1.46 4.90
N GLU A 92 9.16 1.52 5.43
CA GLU A 92 8.03 2.07 4.68
C GLU A 92 8.35 3.46 4.16
N THR A 93 8.15 3.65 2.87
CA THR A 93 8.26 4.95 2.21
C THR A 93 6.89 5.66 2.20
N PRO A 94 6.83 6.97 1.88
CA PRO A 94 5.55 7.66 1.68
C PRO A 94 4.61 6.96 0.69
N LEU A 95 5.16 6.24 -0.31
CA LEU A 95 4.35 5.50 -1.28
C LEU A 95 3.61 4.31 -0.65
N HIS A 96 4.21 3.62 0.33
CA HIS A 96 3.54 2.57 1.11
C HIS A 96 2.33 3.13 1.87
N TRP A 97 2.49 4.29 2.49
CA TRP A 97 1.41 4.93 3.26
C TRP A 97 0.27 5.42 2.37
N ALA A 98 0.60 6.04 1.22
CA ALA A 98 -0.40 6.41 0.22
C ALA A 98 -1.17 5.19 -0.30
N ALA A 99 -0.46 4.07 -0.54
CA ALA A 99 -1.07 2.83 -0.99
C ALA A 99 -1.98 2.19 0.05
N SER A 100 -1.58 2.19 1.33
CA SER A 100 -2.37 1.64 2.45
C SER A 100 -3.62 2.48 2.78
N SER A 101 -3.67 3.73 2.33
CA SER A 101 -4.79 4.67 2.52
C SER A 101 -5.68 4.82 1.28
N ASP A 102 -5.45 4.08 0.20
CA ASP A 102 -6.13 4.20 -1.11
C ASP A 102 -6.02 5.62 -1.74
N ASP A 103 -4.98 6.38 -1.39
CA ASP A 103 -4.79 7.75 -1.85
C ASP A 103 -4.12 7.79 -3.23
N VAL A 104 -4.94 7.65 -4.27
CA VAL A 104 -4.47 7.61 -5.67
C VAL A 104 -3.80 8.92 -6.07
N ALA A 105 -4.24 10.07 -5.53
CA ALA A 105 -3.65 11.36 -5.87
C ALA A 105 -2.23 11.50 -5.28
N ALA A 106 -2.03 11.01 -4.05
CA ALA A 106 -0.72 10.96 -3.42
C ALA A 106 0.21 9.98 -4.15
N ILE A 107 -0.29 8.77 -4.54
CA ILE A 107 0.46 7.78 -5.33
C ILE A 107 1.00 8.42 -6.60
N ASP A 108 0.14 9.07 -7.38
CA ASP A 108 0.56 9.71 -8.62
C ASP A 108 1.62 10.78 -8.40
N ALA A 109 1.36 11.67 -7.44
CA ALA A 109 2.28 12.75 -7.14
C ALA A 109 3.65 12.24 -6.67
N LEU A 110 3.70 11.19 -5.83
CA LEU A 110 4.95 10.59 -5.39
C LEU A 110 5.73 9.98 -6.55
N LEU A 111 5.05 9.20 -7.42
CA LEU A 111 5.68 8.59 -8.60
C LEU A 111 6.16 9.65 -9.61
N ASP A 112 5.39 10.72 -9.83
CA ASP A 112 5.78 11.84 -10.70
C ASP A 112 6.98 12.62 -10.15
N ASN A 113 7.24 12.54 -8.86
CA ASN A 113 8.39 13.16 -8.19
C ASN A 113 9.49 12.15 -7.81
N GLY A 114 9.52 10.96 -8.44
CA GLY A 114 10.66 10.04 -8.38
C GLY A 114 10.59 8.97 -7.28
N ALA A 115 9.41 8.70 -6.73
CA ALA A 115 9.25 7.54 -5.85
C ALA A 115 9.52 6.24 -6.61
N ASP A 116 10.27 5.33 -6.01
CA ASP A 116 10.49 3.99 -6.54
C ASP A 116 9.26 3.11 -6.28
N ILE A 117 8.58 2.75 -7.35
CA ILE A 117 7.36 1.92 -7.28
C ILE A 117 7.63 0.51 -6.76
N GLU A 118 8.87 0.03 -6.86
CA GLU A 118 9.32 -1.28 -6.40
C GLU A 118 10.08 -1.22 -5.06
N ALA A 119 10.13 -0.07 -4.40
CA ALA A 119 10.77 0.04 -3.09
C ALA A 119 10.18 -0.99 -2.12
N PRO A 120 11.01 -1.82 -1.45
CA PRO A 120 10.54 -2.73 -0.40
C PRO A 120 10.28 -1.98 0.90
N GLY A 121 9.55 -2.60 1.84
CA GLY A 121 9.39 -2.02 3.17
C GLY A 121 8.01 -2.18 3.80
N ALA A 122 7.03 -2.75 3.09
CA ALA A 122 5.69 -2.99 3.61
C ALA A 122 5.72 -3.78 4.93
N VAL A 123 5.08 -3.24 5.98
CA VAL A 123 5.15 -3.74 7.38
C VAL A 123 4.76 -5.22 7.52
N LEU A 124 3.71 -5.66 6.82
CA LEU A 124 3.20 -7.02 6.97
C LEU A 124 3.84 -8.04 6.03
N THR A 125 4.46 -7.59 4.95
CA THR A 125 4.89 -8.48 3.86
C THR A 125 6.34 -8.29 3.45
N TRP A 126 7.01 -7.23 3.93
CA TRP A 126 8.33 -6.76 3.46
C TRP A 126 8.36 -6.47 1.95
N GLY A 127 7.19 -6.41 1.34
CA GLY A 127 7.01 -6.18 -0.09
C GLY A 127 7.01 -4.69 -0.47
N THR A 128 6.45 -4.42 -1.63
CA THR A 128 6.30 -3.06 -2.19
C THR A 128 4.97 -2.42 -1.75
N ALA A 129 4.76 -1.16 -2.11
CA ALA A 129 3.48 -0.45 -1.90
C ALA A 129 2.27 -1.21 -2.51
N MET A 130 2.46 -1.99 -3.59
CA MET A 130 1.45 -2.90 -4.13
C MET A 130 1.04 -3.96 -3.10
N SER A 131 1.96 -4.44 -2.28
CA SER A 131 1.65 -5.43 -1.23
C SER A 131 0.74 -4.83 -0.16
N ASP A 132 0.99 -3.58 0.25
CA ASP A 132 0.13 -2.87 1.20
C ASP A 132 -1.25 -2.62 0.61
N ALA A 133 -1.33 -2.13 -0.63
CA ALA A 133 -2.60 -1.93 -1.30
C ALA A 133 -3.44 -3.22 -1.31
N VAL A 134 -2.84 -4.37 -1.64
CA VAL A 134 -3.55 -5.66 -1.73
C VAL A 134 -3.94 -6.18 -0.34
N ILE A 135 -3.03 -6.15 0.65
CA ILE A 135 -3.33 -6.72 1.98
C ILE A 135 -4.41 -5.91 2.72
N PHE A 136 -4.45 -4.59 2.50
CA PHE A 136 -5.48 -3.71 3.05
C PHE A 136 -6.72 -3.57 2.18
N ALA A 137 -6.80 -4.30 1.04
CA ALA A 137 -7.91 -4.25 0.07
C ALA A 137 -8.16 -2.84 -0.51
N GLN A 138 -7.10 -2.08 -0.71
CA GLN A 138 -7.11 -0.74 -1.29
C GLN A 138 -7.06 -0.86 -2.82
N TRP A 139 -8.21 -1.19 -3.40
CA TRP A 139 -8.27 -1.64 -4.80
C TRP A 139 -8.02 -0.53 -5.83
N ASN A 140 -8.30 0.76 -5.51
CA ASN A 140 -7.98 1.86 -6.41
C ASN A 140 -6.48 2.10 -6.43
N ALA A 141 -5.82 2.09 -5.28
CA ALA A 141 -4.37 2.16 -5.14
C ALA A 141 -3.67 1.02 -5.89
N ALA A 142 -4.12 -0.23 -5.68
CA ALA A 142 -3.54 -1.40 -6.35
C ALA A 142 -3.66 -1.31 -7.89
N ARG A 143 -4.84 -0.94 -8.41
CA ARG A 143 -5.03 -0.73 -9.85
C ARG A 143 -4.21 0.42 -10.38
N ARG A 144 -4.06 1.52 -9.60
CA ARG A 144 -3.26 2.66 -10.01
C ARG A 144 -1.77 2.31 -10.06
N LEU A 145 -1.25 1.63 -9.06
CA LEU A 145 0.14 1.14 -9.07
C LEU A 145 0.40 0.22 -10.25
N LEU A 146 -0.52 -0.71 -10.55
CA LEU A 146 -0.43 -1.55 -11.75
C LEU A 146 -0.39 -0.72 -13.03
N ALA A 147 -1.28 0.28 -13.17
CA ALA A 147 -1.31 1.18 -14.34
C ALA A 147 -0.04 2.03 -14.47
N ARG A 148 0.65 2.28 -13.36
CA ARG A 148 1.94 2.99 -13.30
C ARG A 148 3.15 2.06 -13.49
N GLY A 149 2.92 0.76 -13.74
CA GLY A 149 3.96 -0.21 -14.10
C GLY A 149 4.49 -1.07 -12.95
N ALA A 150 3.84 -1.08 -11.79
CA ALA A 150 4.21 -1.99 -10.69
C ALA A 150 4.14 -3.46 -11.14
N LYS A 151 5.15 -4.24 -10.73
CA LYS A 151 5.17 -5.69 -10.94
C LYS A 151 4.20 -6.37 -9.97
N THR A 152 3.71 -7.53 -10.36
CA THR A 152 2.81 -8.33 -9.51
C THR A 152 3.38 -9.70 -9.20
N THR A 153 3.26 -10.10 -7.94
CA THR A 153 3.42 -11.49 -7.50
C THR A 153 2.18 -12.30 -7.88
N LEU A 154 2.20 -13.62 -7.65
CA LEU A 154 1.04 -14.49 -7.90
C LEU A 154 -0.19 -14.06 -7.08
N THR A 155 -0.01 -13.75 -5.80
CA THR A 155 -1.10 -13.30 -4.91
C THR A 155 -1.68 -11.96 -5.33
N GLN A 156 -0.85 -11.01 -5.72
CA GLN A 156 -1.27 -9.67 -6.19
C GLN A 156 -2.01 -9.76 -7.54
N ALA A 157 -1.47 -10.55 -8.48
CA ALA A 157 -2.13 -10.81 -9.75
C ALA A 157 -3.49 -11.50 -9.55
N ALA A 158 -3.57 -12.44 -8.60
CA ALA A 158 -4.81 -13.12 -8.26
C ALA A 158 -5.84 -12.17 -7.64
N ALA A 159 -5.43 -11.32 -6.70
CA ALA A 159 -6.30 -10.31 -6.08
C ALA A 159 -6.89 -9.33 -7.09
N LEU A 160 -6.11 -8.96 -8.10
CA LEU A 160 -6.52 -8.01 -9.16
C LEU A 160 -7.25 -8.66 -10.34
N GLY A 161 -7.39 -10.00 -10.34
CA GLY A 161 -8.07 -10.74 -11.40
C GLY A 161 -7.30 -10.81 -12.72
N LEU A 162 -5.99 -10.67 -12.69
CA LEU A 162 -5.11 -10.71 -13.86
C LEU A 162 -4.89 -12.18 -14.28
N LEU A 163 -5.94 -12.83 -14.77
CA LEU A 163 -5.97 -14.28 -15.01
C LEU A 163 -4.82 -14.77 -15.91
N ASP A 164 -4.51 -14.04 -16.97
CA ASP A 164 -3.42 -14.43 -17.88
C ASP A 164 -2.06 -14.35 -17.17
N ARG A 165 -1.84 -13.32 -16.36
CA ARG A 165 -0.62 -13.20 -15.53
C ARG A 165 -0.54 -14.32 -14.49
N VAL A 166 -1.66 -14.69 -13.87
CA VAL A 166 -1.73 -15.83 -12.94
C VAL A 166 -1.35 -17.13 -13.65
N ARG A 167 -1.86 -17.35 -14.87
CA ARG A 167 -1.50 -18.52 -15.69
C ARG A 167 -0.01 -18.57 -16.01
N GLU A 168 0.56 -17.45 -16.45
CA GLU A 168 2.00 -17.33 -16.72
C GLU A 168 2.83 -17.70 -15.47
N LEU A 169 2.48 -17.13 -14.32
CA LEU A 169 3.21 -17.39 -13.07
C LEU A 169 3.05 -18.83 -12.60
N CYS A 170 1.89 -19.45 -12.77
CA CYS A 170 1.68 -20.86 -12.43
C CYS A 170 2.42 -21.84 -13.35
N THR A 171 2.56 -21.50 -14.65
CA THR A 171 3.22 -22.39 -15.61
C THR A 171 4.74 -22.16 -15.69
N GLY A 172 5.19 -20.93 -15.47
CA GLY A 172 6.60 -20.55 -15.62
C GLY A 172 7.49 -20.85 -14.43
N SER A 173 6.94 -20.77 -13.21
CA SER A 173 7.71 -20.96 -11.96
C SER A 173 7.28 -22.19 -11.14
N GLU A 174 6.24 -22.90 -11.54
CA GLU A 174 5.66 -24.04 -10.80
C GLU A 174 5.55 -23.73 -9.29
N PRO A 175 4.73 -22.76 -8.89
CA PRO A 175 4.67 -22.29 -7.52
C PRO A 175 4.28 -23.42 -6.57
N ALA A 176 4.81 -23.39 -5.35
CA ALA A 176 4.46 -24.35 -4.33
C ALA A 176 2.94 -24.29 -4.03
N ARG A 177 2.37 -25.43 -3.59
CA ARG A 177 0.93 -25.52 -3.32
C ARG A 177 0.41 -24.48 -2.34
N ASN A 178 1.21 -24.10 -1.35
CA ASN A 178 0.87 -23.05 -0.40
C ASN A 178 0.79 -21.67 -1.06
N GLU A 179 1.60 -21.38 -2.07
CA GLU A 179 1.56 -20.12 -2.82
C GLU A 179 0.29 -20.05 -3.69
N VAL A 180 -0.07 -21.16 -4.36
CA VAL A 180 -1.31 -21.29 -5.13
C VAL A 180 -2.53 -21.11 -4.20
N THR A 181 -2.46 -21.69 -3.00
CA THR A 181 -3.52 -21.57 -1.98
C THR A 181 -3.65 -20.14 -1.45
N ALA A 182 -2.54 -19.46 -1.15
CA ALA A 182 -2.56 -18.06 -0.78
C ALA A 182 -3.13 -17.19 -1.90
N ALA A 183 -2.78 -17.48 -3.16
CA ALA A 183 -3.34 -16.78 -4.31
C ALA A 183 -4.86 -16.97 -4.44
N LEU A 184 -5.40 -18.16 -4.16
CA LEU A 184 -6.84 -18.39 -4.10
C LEU A 184 -7.51 -17.47 -3.08
N TRP A 185 -6.96 -17.40 -1.87
CA TRP A 185 -7.50 -16.53 -0.82
C TRP A 185 -7.53 -15.07 -1.27
N HIS A 186 -6.46 -14.59 -1.91
CA HIS A 186 -6.37 -13.23 -2.45
C HIS A 186 -7.33 -13.00 -3.62
N ALA A 187 -7.52 -13.98 -4.51
CA ALA A 187 -8.53 -13.92 -5.58
C ALA A 187 -9.94 -13.79 -4.98
N CYS A 188 -10.25 -14.55 -3.94
CA CYS A 188 -11.53 -14.47 -3.23
C CYS A 188 -11.73 -13.10 -2.59
N ARG A 189 -10.70 -12.55 -1.92
CA ARG A 189 -10.75 -11.23 -1.31
C ARG A 189 -10.95 -10.10 -2.32
N GLY A 190 -10.35 -10.25 -3.52
CA GLY A 190 -10.55 -9.33 -4.63
C GLY A 190 -11.85 -9.54 -5.41
N GLY A 191 -12.67 -10.55 -5.06
CA GLY A 191 -13.90 -10.89 -5.75
C GLY A 191 -13.69 -11.47 -7.16
N GLN A 192 -12.56 -12.13 -7.43
CA GLN A 192 -12.11 -12.52 -8.76
C GLN A 192 -12.48 -13.98 -9.09
N GLN A 193 -13.74 -14.21 -9.47
CA GLN A 193 -14.29 -15.56 -9.67
C GLN A 193 -13.48 -16.41 -10.68
N SER A 194 -13.21 -15.88 -11.87
CA SER A 194 -12.49 -16.65 -12.92
C SER A 194 -11.09 -17.07 -12.47
N THR A 195 -10.44 -16.22 -11.70
CA THR A 195 -9.10 -16.50 -11.15
C THR A 195 -9.18 -17.52 -10.01
N ALA A 196 -10.19 -17.42 -9.13
CA ALA A 196 -10.44 -18.38 -8.08
C ALA A 196 -10.72 -19.77 -8.66
N ASP A 197 -11.56 -19.87 -9.69
CA ASP A 197 -11.87 -21.11 -10.40
C ASP A 197 -10.61 -21.76 -10.99
N TYR A 198 -9.75 -20.96 -11.63
CA TYR A 198 -8.50 -21.47 -12.17
C TYR A 198 -7.58 -22.01 -11.06
N LEU A 199 -7.38 -21.25 -9.97
CA LEU A 199 -6.50 -21.66 -8.87
C LEU A 199 -7.01 -22.89 -8.13
N LEU A 200 -8.32 -23.06 -7.97
CA LEU A 200 -8.91 -24.31 -7.48
C LEU A 200 -8.58 -25.50 -8.40
N GLY A 201 -8.62 -25.29 -9.72
CA GLY A 201 -8.19 -26.28 -10.71
C GLY A 201 -6.69 -26.64 -10.61
N GLN A 202 -5.86 -25.73 -10.07
CA GLN A 202 -4.43 -25.96 -9.80
C GLN A 202 -4.20 -26.63 -8.42
N GLY A 203 -5.25 -27.00 -7.69
CA GLY A 203 -5.14 -27.73 -6.43
C GLY A 203 -5.01 -26.82 -5.19
N ALA A 204 -5.40 -25.55 -5.27
CA ALA A 204 -5.49 -24.67 -4.11
C ALA A 204 -6.43 -25.25 -3.03
N ASP A 205 -6.09 -25.07 -1.77
CA ASP A 205 -6.89 -25.52 -0.64
C ASP A 205 -8.04 -24.57 -0.37
N LEU A 206 -9.27 -25.07 -0.55
CA LEU A 206 -10.51 -24.32 -0.34
C LEU A 206 -10.79 -23.99 1.14
N HIS A 207 -10.14 -24.69 2.06
CA HIS A 207 -10.37 -24.57 3.51
C HIS A 207 -9.20 -23.90 4.25
N TRP A 208 -8.19 -23.46 3.53
CA TRP A 208 -7.05 -22.79 4.13
C TRP A 208 -7.47 -21.50 4.88
N VAL A 209 -6.86 -21.27 6.03
CA VAL A 209 -7.09 -20.08 6.85
C VAL A 209 -5.95 -19.09 6.65
N GLY A 210 -6.28 -17.93 6.12
CA GLY A 210 -5.34 -16.87 5.78
C GLY A 210 -5.37 -15.68 6.75
N PHE A 211 -5.09 -14.50 6.22
CA PHE A 211 -5.09 -13.25 6.99
C PHE A 211 -6.47 -13.00 7.65
N LYS A 212 -6.48 -12.42 8.85
CA LYS A 212 -7.68 -12.21 9.70
C LYS A 212 -8.35 -13.52 10.17
N ASP A 213 -7.65 -14.64 10.10
CA ASP A 213 -8.21 -15.97 10.38
C ASP A 213 -9.41 -16.32 9.48
N TRP A 214 -9.39 -15.84 8.23
CA TRP A 214 -10.46 -16.06 7.26
C TRP A 214 -10.13 -17.18 6.27
N THR A 215 -11.14 -18.00 5.98
CA THR A 215 -11.11 -18.92 4.84
C THR A 215 -11.31 -18.17 3.51
N PRO A 216 -11.06 -18.81 2.35
CA PRO A 216 -11.41 -18.24 1.04
C PRO A 216 -12.88 -17.83 0.94
N LEU A 217 -13.80 -18.58 1.57
CA LEU A 217 -15.21 -18.22 1.60
C LEU A 217 -15.46 -16.89 2.33
N GLN A 218 -14.89 -16.72 3.53
CA GLN A 218 -15.04 -15.47 4.29
C GLN A 218 -14.38 -14.28 3.57
N ALA A 219 -13.25 -14.51 2.90
CA ALA A 219 -12.63 -13.50 2.05
C ALA A 219 -13.50 -13.09 0.86
N ALA A 220 -14.21 -14.05 0.24
CA ALA A 220 -15.17 -13.78 -0.83
C ALA A 220 -16.42 -13.04 -0.34
N GLU A 221 -16.92 -13.37 0.86
CA GLU A 221 -18.03 -12.64 1.51
C GLU A 221 -17.68 -11.16 1.72
N ASP A 222 -16.46 -10.86 2.20
CA ASP A 222 -15.96 -9.49 2.39
C ASP A 222 -15.84 -8.71 1.07
N SER A 223 -15.59 -9.41 -0.04
CA SER A 223 -15.52 -8.79 -1.38
C SER A 223 -16.89 -8.30 -1.90
N GLY A 224 -17.99 -8.82 -1.35
CA GLY A 224 -19.35 -8.56 -1.83
C GLY A 224 -19.73 -9.29 -3.13
N ASN A 225 -18.89 -10.17 -3.67
CA ASN A 225 -19.21 -10.95 -4.87
C ASN A 225 -20.04 -12.19 -4.51
N HIS A 226 -21.36 -12.05 -4.48
CA HIS A 226 -22.28 -13.12 -4.14
C HIS A 226 -22.19 -14.35 -5.07
N ALA A 227 -21.94 -14.13 -6.37
CA ALA A 227 -21.78 -15.23 -7.33
C ALA A 227 -20.55 -16.10 -7.01
N LEU A 228 -19.45 -15.47 -6.58
CA LEU A 228 -18.26 -16.18 -6.11
C LEU A 228 -18.55 -16.96 -4.81
N VAL A 229 -19.26 -16.34 -3.87
CA VAL A 229 -19.66 -17.00 -2.61
C VAL A 229 -20.48 -18.25 -2.91
N ASP A 230 -21.52 -18.17 -3.76
CA ASP A 230 -22.35 -19.30 -4.16
C ASP A 230 -21.54 -20.41 -4.85
N ALA A 231 -20.61 -20.03 -5.72
CA ALA A 231 -19.71 -20.96 -6.40
C ALA A 231 -18.78 -21.71 -5.42
N LEU A 232 -18.26 -21.03 -4.40
CA LEU A 232 -17.43 -21.63 -3.36
C LEU A 232 -18.24 -22.57 -2.46
N CYS A 233 -19.45 -22.13 -2.03
CA CYS A 233 -20.36 -22.96 -1.24
C CYS A 233 -20.75 -24.26 -1.97
N SER A 234 -21.04 -24.18 -3.27
CA SER A 234 -21.37 -25.37 -4.09
C SER A 234 -20.24 -26.38 -4.18
N ARG A 235 -18.99 -25.95 -3.95
CA ARG A 235 -17.79 -26.80 -3.87
C ARG A 235 -17.46 -27.25 -2.44
N GLY A 236 -18.33 -26.94 -1.47
CA GLY A 236 -18.18 -27.36 -0.08
C GLY A 236 -17.33 -26.45 0.78
N ALA A 237 -17.07 -25.20 0.37
CA ALA A 237 -16.37 -24.22 1.19
C ALA A 237 -17.10 -23.98 2.52
N ARG A 238 -16.32 -23.75 3.60
CA ARG A 238 -16.84 -23.53 4.95
C ARG A 238 -16.14 -22.31 5.56
N ARG A 239 -16.82 -21.67 6.52
CA ARG A 239 -16.19 -20.70 7.42
C ARG A 239 -15.28 -21.44 8.41
N ALA A 240 -14.26 -20.72 8.92
CA ALA A 240 -13.41 -21.21 10.00
C ALA A 240 -14.19 -21.37 11.31
#